data_504a7f8fed3fd218ba3d0a4e2c54f2c0
#
_entry.id   504a7f8fed3fd218ba3d0a4e2c54f2c0
#
_cell.length_a   1.000
_cell.length_b   1.000
_cell.length_c   1.000
_cell.angle_alpha   90.00
_cell.angle_beta   90.00
_cell.angle_gamma   90.00
#
_symmetry.space_group_name_H-M   'P 1'
#
loop_
_entity.id
_entity.type
_entity.pdbx_description
1 polymer ?
#
loop_
_entity_poly.entity_id
_entity_poly.type
_entity_poly.pdbx_seq_one_letter_code
_entity_poly.pdbx_strand_id
1 'polypeptide(L)'
;GLNDVLRNREYTKGLEVGNSSFGSINGSTNFILRTSEYQKGLRVSYSSTNTSYTNRILATYSGSVKGGWHYTVSASRRWAEEGHFDGTFYDANSFFLSLEKIMNEFHSLNFVAIYAKNRRGKSSPNTQEVYDLTSENYNSYWGWQGGKKRNSRVKNLNEPIFILTHNWDLNDRSNLKTSLLYPVSYTHLRAHETHRY
;
A
#
# COMPACT_ATOMS: atom_id res chain seq x y z
N GLY A 1 4.70 0.82 -1.66
CA GLY A 1 3.55 1.49 -1.13
C GLY A 1 3.26 2.84 -1.71
N LEU A 2 2.09 3.29 -1.44
CA LEU A 2 1.53 4.57 -1.90
C LEU A 2 1.71 5.67 -0.82
N ASN A 3 2.91 5.80 -0.26
CA ASN A 3 3.15 6.67 0.89
C ASN A 3 2.81 8.14 0.62
N ASP A 4 2.94 8.62 -0.63
CA ASP A 4 2.66 10.02 -0.94
C ASP A 4 1.17 10.34 -0.93
N VAL A 5 0.32 9.38 -1.29
CA VAL A 5 -1.14 9.54 -1.22
C VAL A 5 -1.71 9.23 0.16
N LEU A 6 -0.94 8.60 1.03
CA LEU A 6 -1.33 8.29 2.42
C LEU A 6 -0.74 9.28 3.43
N ARG A 7 -0.24 10.43 3.00
CA ARG A 7 0.37 11.44 3.89
C ARG A 7 -0.65 12.19 4.71
N ASN A 8 -1.81 12.49 4.14
CA ASN A 8 -2.87 13.17 4.85
C ASN A 8 -3.54 12.17 5.78
N ARG A 9 -3.26 12.28 7.08
CA ARG A 9 -3.74 11.35 8.08
C ARG A 9 -4.02 12.04 9.39
N GLU A 10 -5.09 11.62 10.04
CA GLU A 10 -5.48 12.02 11.38
C GLU A 10 -5.18 10.88 12.35
N TYR A 11 -4.65 11.23 13.49
CA TYR A 11 -4.40 10.29 14.58
C TYR A 11 -5.28 10.65 15.77
N THR A 12 -5.99 9.68 16.31
CA THR A 12 -6.64 9.76 17.60
C THR A 12 -5.97 8.82 18.59
N LYS A 13 -5.82 9.25 19.83
CA LYS A 13 -5.16 8.47 20.87
C LYS A 13 -6.20 7.90 21.83
N GLY A 14 -6.02 6.62 22.21
CA GLY A 14 -6.91 5.96 23.18
C GLY A 14 -8.37 5.97 22.72
N LEU A 15 -9.29 6.15 23.67
CA LEU A 15 -10.74 6.15 23.44
C LEU A 15 -11.29 7.46 22.89
N GLU A 16 -10.44 8.38 22.47
CA GLU A 16 -10.86 9.64 21.88
C GLU A 16 -11.69 9.41 20.62
N VAL A 17 -12.80 10.11 20.49
CA VAL A 17 -13.69 10.01 19.34
C VAL A 17 -13.06 10.77 18.17
N GLY A 18 -12.72 10.06 17.11
CA GLY A 18 -12.24 10.67 15.87
C GLY A 18 -13.39 11.08 14.94
N ASN A 19 -13.12 11.99 14.01
CA ASN A 19 -14.10 12.43 13.01
C ASN A 19 -14.60 11.33 12.06
N SER A 20 -13.95 10.15 12.05
CA SER A 20 -14.23 9.09 11.06
C SER A 20 -14.39 7.69 11.67
N SER A 21 -14.27 7.54 13.01
CA SER A 21 -14.40 6.24 13.67
C SER A 21 -14.86 6.41 15.11
N PHE A 22 -15.47 5.34 15.65
CA PHE A 22 -15.91 5.29 17.05
C PHE A 22 -14.77 5.20 18.08
N GLY A 23 -13.52 5.36 17.64
CA GLY A 23 -12.36 5.20 18.49
C GLY A 23 -12.00 3.72 18.75
N SER A 24 -10.89 3.53 19.42
CA SER A 24 -10.37 2.21 19.80
C SER A 24 -9.47 2.39 21.01
N ILE A 25 -9.33 1.39 21.88
CA ILE A 25 -8.43 1.44 23.04
C ILE A 25 -7.00 1.83 22.65
N ASN A 26 -6.56 1.41 21.47
CA ASN A 26 -5.22 1.72 20.94
C ASN A 26 -5.19 2.99 20.06
N GLY A 27 -6.28 3.75 19.99
CA GLY A 27 -6.44 4.87 19.08
C GLY A 27 -6.78 4.45 17.67
N SER A 28 -6.89 5.42 16.78
CA SER A 28 -7.16 5.19 15.36
C SER A 28 -6.30 6.06 14.44
N THR A 29 -6.11 5.58 13.22
CA THR A 29 -5.47 6.35 12.14
C THR A 29 -6.43 6.41 10.97
N ASN A 30 -6.87 7.61 10.63
CA ASN A 30 -7.69 7.87 9.46
C ASN A 30 -6.84 8.45 8.32
N PHE A 31 -6.95 7.87 7.13
CA PHE A 31 -6.30 8.39 5.92
C PHE A 31 -7.31 9.20 5.11
N ILE A 32 -6.99 10.46 4.88
CA ILE A 32 -7.82 11.36 4.08
C ILE A 32 -7.43 11.16 2.61
N LEU A 33 -8.37 10.65 1.82
CA LEU A 33 -8.16 10.31 0.41
C LEU A 33 -8.96 11.21 -0.55
N ARG A 34 -9.49 12.33 -0.05
CA ARG A 34 -10.17 13.34 -0.87
C ARG A 34 -9.19 14.06 -1.76
N THR A 35 -9.47 14.07 -3.04
CA THR A 35 -8.55 14.66 -4.04
C THR A 35 -8.46 16.18 -3.94
N SER A 36 -9.52 16.86 -3.51
CA SER A 36 -9.51 18.32 -3.29
C SER A 36 -8.49 18.78 -2.24
N GLU A 37 -8.08 17.88 -1.34
CA GLU A 37 -7.09 18.17 -0.28
C GLU A 37 -5.63 17.89 -0.72
N TYR A 38 -5.42 17.31 -1.89
CA TYR A 38 -4.07 17.11 -2.41
C TYR A 38 -3.50 18.34 -3.07
N GLN A 39 -2.23 18.58 -2.85
CA GLN A 39 -1.51 19.63 -3.56
C GLN A 39 -1.43 19.31 -5.06
N LYS A 40 -1.90 20.24 -5.89
CA LYS A 40 -1.87 20.09 -7.35
C LYS A 40 -0.45 20.04 -7.89
N GLY A 41 -0.24 19.27 -8.94
CA GLY A 41 1.03 19.16 -9.64
C GLY A 41 1.55 17.73 -9.76
N LEU A 42 2.70 17.61 -10.38
CA LEU A 42 3.43 16.35 -10.54
C LEU A 42 4.50 16.24 -9.45
N ARG A 43 4.53 15.09 -8.80
CA ARG A 43 5.60 14.71 -7.89
C ARG A 43 6.18 13.39 -8.34
N VAL A 44 7.49 13.35 -8.51
CA VAL A 44 8.23 12.12 -8.78
C VAL A 44 9.27 11.95 -7.69
N SER A 45 9.40 10.75 -7.16
CA SER A 45 10.43 10.41 -6.18
C SER A 45 11.08 9.07 -6.50
N TYR A 46 12.39 9.03 -6.33
CA TYR A 46 13.19 7.83 -6.36
C TYR A 46 13.84 7.64 -4.99
N SER A 47 13.90 6.42 -4.52
CA SER A 47 14.62 6.08 -3.29
C SER A 47 15.29 4.73 -3.42
N SER A 48 16.47 4.61 -2.82
CA SER A 48 17.20 3.36 -2.67
C SER A 48 17.31 2.98 -1.20
N THR A 49 17.26 1.71 -0.89
CA THR A 49 17.37 1.16 0.46
C THR A 49 18.04 -0.20 0.39
N ASN A 50 18.61 -0.65 1.50
CA ASN A 50 19.26 -1.94 1.63
C ASN A 50 18.45 -2.97 2.44
N THR A 51 17.15 -2.76 2.60
CA THR A 51 16.30 -3.65 3.39
C THR A 51 15.59 -4.70 2.52
N SER A 52 14.26 -4.61 2.39
CA SER A 52 13.47 -5.58 1.64
C SER A 52 13.50 -5.37 0.13
N TYR A 53 13.76 -4.15 -0.33
CA TYR A 53 13.89 -3.79 -1.74
C TYR A 53 15.05 -2.80 -1.92
N THR A 54 15.67 -2.81 -3.08
CA THR A 54 16.80 -1.92 -3.37
C THR A 54 16.33 -0.61 -3.97
N ASN A 55 15.34 -0.66 -4.84
CA ASN A 55 14.91 0.51 -5.60
C ASN A 55 13.40 0.73 -5.45
N ARG A 56 13.02 2.01 -5.44
CA ARG A 56 11.65 2.47 -5.49
C ARG A 56 11.53 3.69 -6.37
N ILE A 57 10.56 3.68 -7.27
CA ILE A 57 10.11 4.86 -8.01
C ILE A 57 8.62 5.08 -7.68
N LEU A 58 8.25 6.34 -7.52
CA LEU A 58 6.88 6.76 -7.30
C LEU A 58 6.62 8.02 -8.11
N ALA A 59 5.50 8.08 -8.80
CA ALA A 59 4.99 9.26 -9.46
C ALA A 59 3.55 9.51 -9.02
N THR A 60 3.22 10.76 -8.68
CA THR A 60 1.88 11.20 -8.30
C THR A 60 1.54 12.48 -9.04
N TYR A 61 0.39 12.52 -9.67
CA TYR A 61 -0.14 13.71 -10.32
C TYR A 61 -1.53 14.03 -9.79
N SER A 62 -1.72 15.27 -9.37
CA SER A 62 -3.00 15.77 -8.84
C SER A 62 -3.41 17.03 -9.59
N GLY A 63 -4.67 17.13 -9.93
CA GLY A 63 -5.19 18.25 -10.68
C GLY A 63 -6.70 18.45 -10.48
N SER A 64 -7.19 19.52 -11.11
CA SER A 64 -8.62 19.79 -11.18
C SER A 64 -9.01 20.23 -12.60
N VAL A 65 -10.24 19.91 -12.99
CA VAL A 65 -10.84 20.30 -14.27
C VAL A 65 -12.07 21.16 -14.00
N LYS A 66 -12.48 21.94 -14.99
CA LYS A 66 -13.70 22.76 -14.92
C LYS A 66 -14.92 21.91 -14.53
N GLY A 67 -15.85 22.51 -13.83
CA GLY A 67 -17.08 21.85 -13.39
C GLY A 67 -16.94 21.06 -12.08
N GLY A 68 -15.98 21.40 -11.21
CA GLY A 68 -15.86 20.82 -9.86
C GLY A 68 -15.30 19.40 -9.83
N TRP A 69 -14.55 18.99 -10.86
CA TRP A 69 -13.83 17.72 -10.88
C TRP A 69 -12.40 17.86 -10.37
N HIS A 70 -12.03 16.98 -9.45
CA HIS A 70 -10.66 16.83 -8.94
C HIS A 70 -10.20 15.39 -9.15
N TYR A 71 -8.92 15.20 -9.41
CA TYR A 71 -8.36 13.87 -9.60
C TYR A 71 -6.94 13.79 -9.08
N THR A 72 -6.59 12.60 -8.59
CA THR A 72 -5.23 12.24 -8.21
C THR A 72 -4.94 10.84 -8.72
N VAL A 73 -3.84 10.70 -9.45
CA VAL A 73 -3.33 9.42 -9.93
C VAL A 73 -1.93 9.22 -9.40
N SER A 74 -1.65 8.03 -8.87
CA SER A 74 -0.31 7.68 -8.43
C SER A 74 0.05 6.27 -8.86
N ALA A 75 1.31 6.09 -9.24
CA ALA A 75 1.88 4.78 -9.55
C ALA A 75 3.23 4.64 -8.84
N SER A 76 3.49 3.47 -8.29
CA SER A 76 4.79 3.18 -7.71
C SER A 76 5.25 1.76 -8.02
N ARG A 77 6.56 1.60 -8.21
CA ARG A 77 7.22 0.32 -8.32
C ARG A 77 8.34 0.22 -7.28
N ARG A 78 8.44 -0.95 -6.66
CA ARG A 78 9.55 -1.31 -5.77
C ARG A 78 10.09 -2.65 -6.22
N TRP A 79 11.42 -2.72 -6.33
CA TRP A 79 12.04 -3.96 -6.80
C TRP A 79 13.40 -4.18 -6.19
N ALA A 80 13.77 -5.43 -6.05
CA ALA A 80 15.10 -5.93 -5.77
C ALA A 80 15.24 -7.31 -6.40
N GLU A 81 16.37 -7.56 -7.06
CA GLU A 81 16.72 -8.91 -7.50
C GLU A 81 17.08 -9.78 -6.32
N GLU A 82 17.77 -9.19 -5.33
CA GLU A 82 18.08 -9.77 -4.05
C GLU A 82 17.95 -8.71 -2.95
N GLY A 83 17.34 -9.09 -1.83
CA GLY A 83 17.24 -8.26 -0.64
C GLY A 83 18.41 -8.48 0.32
N HIS A 84 18.26 -8.06 1.59
CA HIS A 84 19.27 -8.25 2.62
C HIS A 84 19.57 -9.73 2.88
N PHE A 85 18.56 -10.59 2.85
CA PHE A 85 18.72 -12.03 3.02
C PHE A 85 18.88 -12.73 1.68
N ASP A 86 19.76 -13.74 1.64
CA ASP A 86 20.06 -14.50 0.45
C ASP A 86 18.82 -15.12 -0.18
N GLY A 87 18.73 -15.06 -1.51
CA GLY A 87 17.63 -15.62 -2.29
C GLY A 87 16.27 -14.96 -2.08
N THR A 88 16.20 -13.84 -1.35
CA THR A 88 14.99 -13.02 -1.32
C THR A 88 14.97 -12.10 -2.53
N PHE A 89 13.80 -11.89 -3.08
CA PHE A 89 13.56 -10.92 -4.13
C PHE A 89 12.30 -10.11 -3.79
N TYR A 90 12.16 -8.96 -4.41
CA TYR A 90 11.01 -8.09 -4.20
C TYR A 90 10.56 -7.49 -5.52
N ASP A 91 9.29 -7.65 -5.88
CA ASP A 91 8.65 -7.01 -7.03
C ASP A 91 7.23 -6.59 -6.64
N ALA A 92 7.02 -5.28 -6.55
CA ALA A 92 5.74 -4.73 -6.15
C ALA A 92 5.38 -3.52 -7.00
N ASN A 93 4.16 -3.54 -7.51
CA ASN A 93 3.54 -2.44 -8.23
C ASN A 93 2.30 -1.98 -7.46
N SER A 94 2.11 -0.67 -7.37
CA SER A 94 0.94 -0.10 -6.71
C SER A 94 0.39 1.05 -7.54
N PHE A 95 -0.93 1.10 -7.67
CA PHE A 95 -1.66 2.15 -8.37
C PHE A 95 -2.71 2.73 -7.45
N PHE A 96 -2.92 4.02 -7.56
CA PHE A 96 -3.93 4.78 -6.84
C PHE A 96 -4.63 5.72 -7.80
N LEU A 97 -5.93 5.74 -7.72
CA LEU A 97 -6.80 6.69 -8.40
C LEU A 97 -7.78 7.26 -7.39
N SER A 98 -7.89 8.57 -7.30
CA SER A 98 -8.98 9.25 -6.61
C SER A 98 -9.62 10.24 -7.56
N LEU A 99 -10.94 10.18 -7.67
CA LEU A 99 -11.78 11.08 -8.45
C LEU A 99 -12.83 11.69 -7.54
N GLU A 100 -12.87 13.01 -7.47
CA GLU A 100 -13.84 13.72 -6.66
C GLU A 100 -14.64 14.66 -7.56
N LYS A 101 -15.95 14.61 -7.41
CA LYS A 101 -16.91 15.55 -8.01
C LYS A 101 -17.56 16.37 -6.91
N ILE A 102 -17.29 17.65 -6.89
CA ILE A 102 -18.03 18.63 -6.10
C ILE A 102 -19.26 19.01 -6.93
N MET A 103 -20.45 18.59 -6.50
CA MET A 103 -21.72 18.82 -7.20
C MET A 103 -22.26 20.21 -6.90
N ASN A 104 -22.22 20.61 -5.63
CA ASN A 104 -22.61 21.92 -5.12
C ASN A 104 -21.94 22.14 -3.75
N GLU A 105 -22.32 23.20 -3.03
CA GLU A 105 -21.79 23.56 -1.72
C GLU A 105 -22.07 22.50 -0.63
N PHE A 106 -23.10 21.66 -0.83
CA PHE A 106 -23.53 20.67 0.16
C PHE A 106 -23.16 19.24 -0.19
N HIS A 107 -22.89 18.94 -1.45
CA HIS A 107 -22.70 17.55 -1.90
C HIS A 107 -21.42 17.35 -2.67
N SER A 108 -20.63 16.35 -2.25
CA SER A 108 -19.53 15.83 -3.05
C SER A 108 -19.50 14.30 -3.07
N LEU A 109 -19.03 13.75 -4.18
CA LEU A 109 -18.86 12.32 -4.39
C LEU A 109 -17.38 12.04 -4.65
N ASN A 110 -16.78 11.14 -3.90
CA ASN A 110 -15.39 10.72 -4.06
C ASN A 110 -15.31 9.22 -4.34
N PHE A 111 -14.66 8.86 -5.43
CA PHE A 111 -14.31 7.48 -5.77
C PHE A 111 -12.82 7.27 -5.65
N VAL A 112 -12.42 6.23 -4.91
CA VAL A 112 -11.02 5.84 -4.72
C VAL A 112 -10.84 4.40 -5.17
N ALA A 113 -9.83 4.17 -5.99
CA ALA A 113 -9.36 2.85 -6.36
C ALA A 113 -7.89 2.69 -5.97
N ILE A 114 -7.59 1.64 -5.22
CA ILE A 114 -6.23 1.26 -4.80
C ILE A 114 -5.97 -0.13 -5.36
N TYR A 115 -4.84 -0.31 -6.03
CA TYR A 115 -4.38 -1.60 -6.48
C TYR A 115 -2.95 -1.83 -6.02
N ALA A 116 -2.72 -2.95 -5.34
CA ALA A 116 -1.39 -3.32 -4.88
C ALA A 116 -1.11 -4.79 -5.24
N LYS A 117 -0.07 -5.00 -6.04
CA LYS A 117 0.47 -6.32 -6.34
C LYS A 117 1.87 -6.41 -5.77
N ASN A 118 2.12 -7.44 -4.96
CA ASN A 118 3.41 -7.66 -4.33
C ASN A 118 3.79 -9.13 -4.44
N ARG A 119 4.94 -9.39 -5.04
CA ARG A 119 5.56 -10.71 -5.12
C ARG A 119 6.94 -10.65 -4.47
N ARG A 120 7.15 -11.48 -3.46
CA ARG A 120 8.43 -11.50 -2.73
C ARG A 120 8.82 -12.89 -2.27
N GLY A 121 10.11 -13.18 -2.32
CA GLY A 121 10.72 -14.32 -1.64
C GLY A 121 10.78 -14.06 -0.13
N LYS A 122 10.45 -15.05 0.69
CA LYS A 122 10.54 -14.95 2.14
C LYS A 122 11.94 -15.31 2.62
N SER A 123 12.33 -14.72 3.75
CA SER A 123 13.44 -15.17 4.59
C SER A 123 12.96 -16.20 5.61
N SER A 124 13.85 -17.13 5.98
CA SER A 124 13.62 -18.06 7.10
C SER A 124 13.74 -17.33 8.44
N PRO A 125 12.93 -17.71 9.43
CA PRO A 125 13.23 -17.34 10.82
C PRO A 125 14.45 -18.13 11.27
N ASN A 126 15.49 -17.45 11.74
CA ASN A 126 16.73 -18.06 12.21
C ASN A 126 16.95 -17.68 13.69
N THR A 127 17.61 -18.56 14.43
CA THR A 127 18.10 -18.27 15.77
C THR A 127 19.47 -17.57 15.69
N GLN A 128 19.91 -16.94 16.76
CA GLN A 128 21.25 -16.32 16.81
C GLN A 128 22.34 -17.36 16.53
N GLU A 129 22.20 -18.57 17.06
CA GLU A 129 23.13 -19.66 16.81
C GLU A 129 23.31 -20.00 15.32
N VAL A 130 22.21 -19.95 14.52
CA VAL A 130 22.29 -20.18 13.08
C VAL A 130 23.04 -19.05 12.39
N TYR A 131 22.84 -17.80 12.80
CA TYR A 131 23.59 -16.67 12.27
C TYR A 131 25.09 -16.76 12.61
N ASP A 132 25.43 -17.15 13.82
CA ASP A 132 26.80 -17.31 14.27
C ASP A 132 27.55 -18.45 13.53
N LEU A 133 26.83 -19.50 13.15
CA LEU A 133 27.35 -20.65 12.39
C LEU A 133 27.42 -20.40 10.87
N THR A 134 26.67 -19.46 10.34
CA THR A 134 26.53 -19.24 8.89
C THR A 134 26.90 -17.81 8.48
N SER A 135 25.92 -16.93 8.43
CA SER A 135 26.07 -15.51 8.14
C SER A 135 24.81 -14.75 8.55
N GLU A 136 24.93 -13.43 8.72
CA GLU A 136 23.80 -12.54 9.01
C GLU A 136 22.74 -12.53 7.90
N ASN A 137 23.11 -12.89 6.67
CA ASN A 137 22.24 -12.90 5.50
C ASN A 137 21.67 -14.29 5.19
N TYR A 138 21.98 -15.27 6.02
CA TYR A 138 21.56 -16.66 5.77
C TYR A 138 20.05 -16.81 5.67
N ASN A 139 19.62 -17.59 4.68
CA ASN A 139 18.22 -17.91 4.43
C ASN A 139 18.10 -19.35 3.92
N SER A 140 17.44 -20.23 4.66
CA SER A 140 17.26 -21.64 4.27
C SER A 140 16.18 -21.85 3.18
N TYR A 141 15.47 -20.80 2.78
CA TYR A 141 14.36 -20.92 1.81
C TYR A 141 14.78 -20.80 0.36
N TRP A 142 16.05 -20.65 0.05
CA TRP A 142 16.52 -20.57 -1.32
C TRP A 142 17.49 -21.69 -1.69
N GLY A 143 17.67 -21.88 -2.98
CA GLY A 143 18.63 -22.83 -3.54
C GLY A 143 18.72 -22.71 -5.06
N TRP A 144 19.63 -23.45 -5.62
CA TRP A 144 19.81 -23.52 -7.07
C TRP A 144 18.95 -24.63 -7.65
N GLN A 145 18.16 -24.32 -8.68
CA GLN A 145 17.37 -25.28 -9.44
C GLN A 145 17.50 -24.99 -10.93
N GLY A 146 18.09 -25.92 -11.67
CA GLY A 146 18.32 -25.74 -13.10
C GLY A 146 19.17 -24.51 -13.45
N GLY A 147 20.21 -24.23 -12.67
CA GLY A 147 21.10 -23.06 -12.84
C GLY A 147 20.47 -21.72 -12.49
N LYS A 148 19.27 -21.69 -11.91
CA LYS A 148 18.60 -20.47 -11.46
C LYS A 148 18.42 -20.43 -9.94
N LYS A 149 18.71 -19.28 -9.32
CA LYS A 149 18.45 -19.02 -7.92
C LYS A 149 16.93 -18.95 -7.70
N ARG A 150 16.40 -19.77 -6.81
CA ARG A 150 14.97 -19.84 -6.52
C ARG A 150 14.71 -19.79 -5.02
N ASN A 151 13.61 -19.16 -4.64
CA ASN A 151 13.10 -19.16 -3.27
C ASN A 151 11.91 -20.13 -3.20
N SER A 152 11.95 -21.07 -2.25
CA SER A 152 10.90 -22.08 -2.04
C SER A 152 9.63 -21.51 -1.44
N ARG A 153 9.69 -20.34 -0.80
CA ARG A 153 8.55 -19.69 -0.16
C ARG A 153 8.32 -18.29 -0.73
N VAL A 154 7.46 -18.21 -1.73
CA VAL A 154 7.09 -16.97 -2.39
C VAL A 154 5.71 -16.52 -1.92
N LYS A 155 5.61 -15.30 -1.44
CA LYS A 155 4.34 -14.64 -1.11
C LYS A 155 3.90 -13.77 -2.29
N ASN A 156 2.72 -14.04 -2.82
CA ASN A 156 2.04 -13.21 -3.81
C ASN A 156 0.80 -12.58 -3.14
N LEU A 157 0.73 -11.27 -3.17
CA LEU A 157 -0.41 -10.48 -2.71
C LEU A 157 -0.99 -9.73 -3.90
N ASN A 158 -2.30 -9.72 -4.01
CA ASN A 158 -3.02 -8.92 -4.99
C ASN A 158 -4.27 -8.37 -4.30
N GLU A 159 -4.28 -7.08 -4.01
CA GLU A 159 -5.28 -6.46 -3.14
C GLU A 159 -5.85 -5.19 -3.80
N PRO A 160 -6.83 -5.32 -4.71
CA PRO A 160 -7.63 -4.18 -5.14
C PRO A 160 -8.64 -3.77 -4.05
N ILE A 161 -8.77 -2.47 -3.84
CA ILE A 161 -9.72 -1.85 -2.92
C ILE A 161 -10.42 -0.73 -3.66
N PHE A 162 -11.76 -0.71 -3.59
CA PHE A 162 -12.58 0.34 -4.14
C PHE A 162 -13.41 0.98 -3.04
N ILE A 163 -13.44 2.30 -3.01
CA ILE A 163 -14.19 3.09 -2.01
C ILE A 163 -14.98 4.14 -2.76
N LEU A 164 -16.27 4.20 -2.51
CA LEU A 164 -17.15 5.27 -2.96
C LEU A 164 -17.69 6.00 -1.74
N THR A 165 -17.46 7.30 -1.65
CA THR A 165 -17.87 8.11 -0.52
C THR A 165 -18.71 9.28 -1.00
N HIS A 166 -19.89 9.44 -0.43
CA HIS A 166 -20.73 10.62 -0.55
C HIS A 166 -20.62 11.45 0.72
N ASN A 167 -20.25 12.71 0.58
CA ASN A 167 -20.26 13.68 1.66
C ASN A 167 -21.44 14.63 1.46
N TRP A 168 -22.21 14.83 2.52
CA TRP A 168 -23.35 15.72 2.54
C TRP A 168 -23.24 16.64 3.75
N ASP A 169 -22.99 17.92 3.50
CA ASP A 169 -22.97 18.96 4.49
C ASP A 169 -24.40 19.47 4.69
N LEU A 170 -25.07 18.97 5.73
CA LEU A 170 -26.48 19.26 6.05
C LEU A 170 -26.65 20.72 6.50
N ASN A 171 -25.69 21.23 7.25
CA ASN A 171 -25.58 22.60 7.75
C ASN A 171 -24.18 22.83 8.31
N ASP A 172 -23.87 24.05 8.77
CA ASP A 172 -22.55 24.44 9.30
C ASP A 172 -22.06 23.61 10.50
N ARG A 173 -22.93 22.82 11.13
CA ARG A 173 -22.61 22.02 12.33
C ARG A 173 -22.76 20.51 12.13
N SER A 174 -23.34 20.10 11.00
CA SER A 174 -23.68 18.70 10.78
C SER A 174 -23.32 18.26 9.37
N ASN A 175 -22.52 17.20 9.26
CA ASN A 175 -22.24 16.54 8.00
C ASN A 175 -22.58 15.04 8.09
N LEU A 176 -22.96 14.47 6.97
CA LEU A 176 -23.22 13.05 6.79
C LEU A 176 -22.25 12.50 5.75
N LYS A 177 -21.47 11.50 6.16
CA LYS A 177 -20.52 10.80 5.29
C LYS A 177 -20.97 9.36 5.11
N THR A 178 -21.33 9.00 3.89
CA THR A 178 -21.72 7.63 3.54
C THR A 178 -20.65 7.00 2.67
N SER A 179 -20.11 5.86 3.08
CA SER A 179 -19.04 5.18 2.34
C SER A 179 -19.41 3.74 2.03
N LEU A 180 -19.18 3.33 0.79
CA LEU A 180 -19.24 1.95 0.33
C LEU A 180 -17.80 1.47 0.10
N LEU A 181 -17.40 0.41 0.77
CA LEU A 181 -16.08 -0.22 0.65
C LEU A 181 -16.20 -1.59 0.02
N TYR A 182 -15.43 -1.84 -1.04
CA TYR A 182 -15.31 -3.15 -1.69
C TYR A 182 -13.85 -3.60 -1.75
N PRO A 183 -13.36 -4.35 -0.74
CA PRO A 183 -12.04 -4.94 -0.74
C PRO A 183 -12.06 -6.28 -1.46
N VAL A 184 -11.05 -6.56 -2.28
CA VAL A 184 -10.81 -7.87 -2.88
C VAL A 184 -9.40 -8.28 -2.51
N SER A 185 -9.24 -9.39 -1.81
CA SER A 185 -7.90 -9.87 -1.40
C SER A 185 -7.65 -11.27 -1.92
N TYR A 186 -6.56 -11.42 -2.68
CA TYR A 186 -6.03 -12.71 -3.12
C TYR A 186 -4.62 -12.88 -2.57
N THR A 187 -4.47 -13.74 -1.58
CA THR A 187 -3.15 -14.10 -1.04
C THR A 187 -2.84 -15.53 -1.41
N HIS A 188 -1.82 -15.75 -2.25
CA HIS A 188 -1.30 -17.06 -2.55
C HIS A 188 0.08 -17.26 -1.91
N LEU A 189 0.16 -18.25 -1.03
CA LEU A 189 1.42 -18.78 -0.54
C LEU A 189 1.73 -20.04 -1.36
N ARG A 190 2.71 -19.97 -2.25
CA ARG A 190 3.26 -21.17 -2.89
C ARG A 190 4.43 -21.66 -2.03
N ALA A 191 4.24 -22.81 -1.37
CA ALA A 191 5.33 -23.68 -1.00
C ALA A 191 5.56 -24.61 -2.20
N HIS A 192 6.74 -24.60 -2.80
CA HIS A 192 7.13 -25.67 -3.72
C HIS A 192 7.51 -26.87 -2.83
N GLU A 193 6.66 -27.88 -2.81
CA GLU A 193 7.07 -29.19 -2.34
C GLU A 193 8.17 -29.68 -3.28
N THR A 194 9.35 -29.84 -2.77
CA THR A 194 10.41 -30.59 -3.43
C THR A 194 10.03 -32.06 -3.30
N HIS A 195 9.49 -32.66 -4.38
CA HIS A 195 9.49 -34.12 -4.48
C HIS A 195 10.95 -34.57 -4.38
N ARG A 196 11.29 -35.24 -3.26
CA ARG A 196 12.50 -36.04 -3.16
C ARG A 196 12.26 -37.30 -4.00
N TYR A 197 13.00 -37.44 -5.08
CA TYR A 197 13.29 -38.71 -5.73
C TYR A 197 14.53 -39.29 -5.10
#